data_7bf69a8c23de42cef6f1151a973b9873
#
_entry.id   7bf69a8c23de42cef6f1151a973b9873
#
_cell.length_a   1.000
_cell.length_b   1.000
_cell.length_c   1.000
_cell.angle_alpha   90.00
_cell.angle_beta   90.00
_cell.angle_gamma   90.00
#
_symmetry.space_group_name_H-M   'P 1'
#
loop_
_entity.id
_entity.type
_entity.pdbx_description
1 polymer ?
#
loop_
_entity_poly.entity_id
_entity_poly.type
_entity_poly.pdbx_seq_one_letter_code
_entity_poly.pdbx_strand_id
1 'polypeptide(L)'
;MARFVGVIVGCLCLAGLGRPAFAADATLFRLFLLDGSVLVSYGEFARVEDRVVFSMPVGGRPDEPRLQVASVRSALVDWPRTERYSNSARYQRYAQTRGEEDFHVLSNEVALALNDVALSSNRQQALALAEKVRRNVAEWPQAHYGYRANDIREILAVLDEAISSLRSSTGSGATFELALVATAEAPPLEPVLAMPTPRQQFDSIMHLANLSTSTDRVALLQAAMSLVSGNTAIIAGNEATPLKRSVERELRDELATDRRYASFSQRVVSQANEYAARAAIGDIERLVAKIPREDAKLGQKRPEVVQSINSVVQTQLIAARRLRLLRDQWLLRQSSYRAYQRSVASQILLLVKSQPMLDAIRRLDGPPPDRLLALRTQLSGGAERLERVRTPDYLRGINDLLVGTWRFADNAVRARVKAIEGGDAASAWEASSAAAGALMMLTRVQSEIRDILEPPRLK
;
A
#
# COMPACT_ATOMS: atom_id res chain seq x y z
N MET A 1 22.81 15.18 -13.06
CA MET A 1 21.62 15.67 -12.32
C MET A 1 20.42 14.87 -12.79
N ALA A 2 20.11 13.78 -12.12
CA ALA A 2 18.94 12.95 -12.39
C ALA A 2 17.92 13.23 -11.28
N ARG A 3 16.79 13.82 -11.69
CA ARG A 3 15.66 14.10 -10.81
C ARG A 3 14.95 12.80 -10.49
N PHE A 4 14.98 12.39 -9.24
CA PHE A 4 14.06 11.42 -8.67
C PHE A 4 12.65 12.01 -8.71
N VAL A 5 11.77 11.42 -9.51
CA VAL A 5 10.33 11.64 -9.43
C VAL A 5 9.82 10.75 -8.32
N GLY A 6 9.72 11.32 -7.13
CA GLY A 6 8.98 10.72 -6.02
C GLY A 6 7.49 10.82 -6.32
N VAL A 7 6.84 9.67 -6.48
CA VAL A 7 5.38 9.58 -6.46
C VAL A 7 4.93 9.84 -5.03
N ILE A 8 4.54 11.08 -4.75
CA ILE A 8 3.80 11.46 -3.56
C ILE A 8 2.36 11.04 -3.82
N VAL A 9 1.97 9.91 -3.25
CA VAL A 9 0.56 9.55 -3.08
C VAL A 9 -0.02 10.55 -2.07
N GLY A 10 -0.67 11.57 -2.60
CA GLY A 10 -1.40 12.54 -1.81
C GLY A 10 -2.58 11.86 -1.12
N CYS A 11 -2.46 11.58 0.19
CA CYS A 11 -3.61 11.40 1.06
C CYS A 11 -4.38 12.73 1.10
N LEU A 12 -5.45 12.80 0.33
CA LEU A 12 -6.45 13.86 0.46
C LEU A 12 -7.11 13.66 1.84
N CYS A 13 -6.63 14.37 2.84
CA CYS A 13 -7.37 14.59 4.09
C CYS A 13 -8.60 15.45 3.74
N LEU A 14 -9.73 14.79 3.50
CA LEU A 14 -11.05 15.42 3.63
C LEU A 14 -11.18 15.85 5.09
N ALA A 15 -10.88 17.11 5.38
CA ALA A 15 -11.29 17.79 6.59
C ALA A 15 -12.82 17.97 6.51
N GLY A 16 -13.57 16.88 6.69
CA GLY A 16 -14.96 16.93 7.04
C GLY A 16 -15.05 17.58 8.42
N LEU A 17 -15.80 18.66 8.51
CA LEU A 17 -16.28 19.25 9.76
C LEU A 17 -17.05 18.16 10.53
N GLY A 18 -16.31 17.28 11.21
CA GLY A 18 -16.85 16.31 12.13
C GLY A 18 -17.46 17.10 13.28
N ARG A 19 -18.80 17.13 13.36
CA ARG A 19 -19.50 17.36 14.62
C ARG A 19 -18.79 16.49 15.66
N PRO A 20 -18.51 17.02 16.87
CA PRO A 20 -18.04 16.17 17.95
C PRO A 20 -19.11 15.08 18.09
N ALA A 21 -18.82 13.87 17.63
CA ALA A 21 -19.56 12.71 18.02
C ALA A 21 -19.35 12.67 19.54
N PHE A 22 -20.40 13.01 20.28
CA PHE A 22 -20.46 12.70 21.69
C PHE A 22 -19.98 11.27 21.80
N ALA A 23 -19.03 11.01 22.68
CA ALA A 23 -18.58 9.68 23.01
C ALA A 23 -19.79 8.94 23.63
N ALA A 24 -20.71 8.52 22.78
CA ALA A 24 -21.74 7.58 23.14
C ALA A 24 -20.98 6.35 23.63
N ASP A 25 -21.28 5.87 24.82
CA ASP A 25 -20.70 4.72 25.50
C ASP A 25 -20.29 3.63 24.51
N ALA A 26 -19.02 3.65 24.10
CA ALA A 26 -18.56 2.70 23.11
C ALA A 26 -18.60 1.34 23.77
N THR A 27 -19.31 0.43 23.17
CA THR A 27 -19.45 -0.94 23.67
C THR A 27 -18.09 -1.60 23.75
N LEU A 28 -17.74 -2.13 24.92
CA LEU A 28 -16.51 -2.90 25.11
C LEU A 28 -16.76 -4.33 24.69
N PHE A 29 -16.05 -4.74 23.64
CA PHE A 29 -16.01 -6.14 23.22
C PHE A 29 -14.83 -6.87 23.90
N ARG A 30 -14.94 -8.19 23.97
CA ARG A 30 -13.89 -9.06 24.53
C ARG A 30 -13.49 -10.10 23.49
N LEU A 31 -12.20 -10.26 23.31
CA LEU A 31 -11.60 -11.34 22.55
C LEU A 31 -11.07 -12.36 23.56
N PHE A 32 -11.66 -13.53 23.60
CA PHE A 32 -11.22 -14.63 24.44
C PHE A 32 -10.17 -15.42 23.67
N LEU A 33 -9.03 -15.69 24.31
CA LEU A 33 -7.99 -16.49 23.69
C LEU A 33 -8.05 -17.94 24.21
N LEU A 34 -7.51 -18.87 23.44
CA LEU A 34 -7.49 -20.29 23.75
C LEU A 34 -6.70 -20.62 25.02
N ASP A 35 -5.77 -19.76 25.43
CA ASP A 35 -5.03 -19.88 26.70
C ASP A 35 -5.80 -19.37 27.94
N GLY A 36 -7.05 -18.93 27.75
CA GLY A 36 -7.91 -18.41 28.79
C GLY A 36 -7.75 -16.89 29.03
N SER A 37 -6.80 -16.24 28.41
CA SER A 37 -6.64 -14.79 28.53
C SER A 37 -7.74 -14.03 27.77
N VAL A 38 -7.97 -12.76 28.16
CA VAL A 38 -9.03 -11.92 27.61
C VAL A 38 -8.44 -10.58 27.20
N LEU A 39 -8.63 -10.23 25.93
CA LEU A 39 -8.28 -8.92 25.38
C LEU A 39 -9.52 -8.06 25.26
N VAL A 40 -9.36 -6.75 25.43
CA VAL A 40 -10.48 -5.78 25.38
C VAL A 40 -10.39 -5.02 24.09
N SER A 41 -11.51 -4.93 23.36
CA SER A 41 -11.68 -4.05 22.21
C SER A 41 -12.65 -2.91 22.54
N TYR A 42 -12.24 -1.70 22.27
CA TYR A 42 -13.10 -0.53 22.31
C TYR A 42 -13.79 -0.37 20.94
N GLY A 43 -15.02 -0.82 20.87
CA GLY A 43 -15.74 -1.00 19.61
C GLY A 43 -15.50 -2.36 18.94
N GLU A 44 -16.07 -2.52 17.76
CA GLU A 44 -16.01 -3.76 16.98
C GLU A 44 -14.58 -4.09 16.57
N PHE A 45 -14.31 -5.38 16.42
CA PHE A 45 -13.06 -5.90 15.88
C PHE A 45 -13.27 -6.44 14.45
N ALA A 46 -12.21 -6.47 13.65
CA ALA A 46 -12.24 -6.96 12.28
C ALA A 46 -11.34 -8.19 12.10
N ARG A 47 -11.79 -9.15 11.30
CA ARG A 47 -10.94 -10.26 10.82
C ARG A 47 -10.31 -9.83 9.51
N VAL A 48 -8.99 -9.82 9.46
CA VAL A 48 -8.20 -9.47 8.27
C VAL A 48 -7.22 -10.61 8.03
N GLU A 49 -7.46 -11.39 7.00
CA GLU A 49 -6.69 -12.58 6.66
C GLU A 49 -6.59 -13.56 7.85
N ASP A 50 -5.38 -13.82 8.35
CA ASP A 50 -5.10 -14.69 9.49
C ASP A 50 -5.07 -13.95 10.85
N ARG A 51 -5.41 -12.64 10.86
CA ARG A 51 -5.35 -11.79 12.06
C ARG A 51 -6.68 -11.19 12.42
N VAL A 52 -6.82 -10.88 13.70
CA VAL A 52 -7.93 -10.07 14.25
C VAL A 52 -7.36 -8.73 14.66
N VAL A 53 -7.90 -7.67 14.10
CA VAL A 53 -7.50 -6.27 14.37
C VAL A 53 -8.56 -5.61 15.25
N PHE A 54 -8.14 -4.93 16.30
CA PHE A 54 -9.04 -4.30 17.26
C PHE A 54 -8.39 -3.09 17.92
N SER A 55 -9.21 -2.22 18.52
CA SER A 55 -8.77 -1.02 19.24
C SER A 55 -8.68 -1.31 20.73
N MET A 56 -7.45 -1.45 21.24
CA MET A 56 -7.22 -1.75 22.66
C MET A 56 -7.13 -0.45 23.47
N PRO A 57 -7.87 -0.31 24.59
CA PRO A 57 -7.69 0.82 25.48
C PRO A 57 -6.39 0.68 26.27
N VAL A 58 -5.50 1.68 26.15
CA VAL A 58 -4.15 1.67 26.75
C VAL A 58 -3.97 2.79 27.79
N GLY A 59 -5.05 3.27 28.37
CA GLY A 59 -5.07 4.35 29.36
C GLY A 59 -6.00 5.48 28.93
N GLY A 60 -5.90 6.63 29.58
CA GLY A 60 -6.83 7.74 29.42
C GLY A 60 -7.95 7.72 30.46
N ARG A 61 -8.97 8.57 30.26
CA ARG A 61 -10.18 8.56 31.09
C ARG A 61 -11.17 7.53 30.56
N PRO A 62 -12.09 7.03 31.37
CA PRO A 62 -13.12 6.09 30.90
C PRO A 62 -13.98 6.63 29.74
N ASP A 63 -14.26 7.94 29.76
CA ASP A 63 -15.00 8.69 28.74
C ASP A 63 -14.16 9.08 27.52
N GLU A 64 -12.82 9.11 27.67
CA GLU A 64 -11.88 9.44 26.58
C GLU A 64 -10.64 8.52 26.66
N PRO A 65 -10.79 7.21 26.37
CA PRO A 65 -9.66 6.29 26.46
C PRO A 65 -8.65 6.54 25.34
N ARG A 66 -7.37 6.42 25.67
CA ARG A 66 -6.33 6.34 24.67
C ARG A 66 -6.37 4.95 24.03
N LEU A 67 -6.52 4.89 22.71
CA LEU A 67 -6.63 3.65 21.95
C LEU A 67 -5.35 3.34 21.22
N GLN A 68 -4.98 2.06 21.22
CA GLN A 68 -3.91 1.49 20.42
C GLN A 68 -4.52 0.44 19.49
N VAL A 69 -4.28 0.56 18.19
CA VAL A 69 -4.62 -0.52 17.26
C VAL A 69 -3.69 -1.69 17.52
N ALA A 70 -4.29 -2.83 17.76
CA ALA A 70 -3.60 -4.07 18.09
C ALA A 70 -4.11 -5.20 17.20
N SER A 71 -3.31 -6.26 17.05
CA SER A 71 -3.72 -7.43 16.29
C SER A 71 -3.21 -8.70 16.93
N VAL A 72 -4.00 -9.76 16.80
CA VAL A 72 -3.67 -11.12 17.26
C VAL A 72 -3.97 -12.12 16.15
N ARG A 73 -3.24 -13.25 16.11
CA ARG A 73 -3.54 -14.30 15.13
C ARG A 73 -4.91 -14.90 15.39
N SER A 74 -5.72 -15.03 14.36
CA SER A 74 -7.09 -15.56 14.42
C SER A 74 -7.14 -16.98 15.03
N ALA A 75 -6.10 -17.78 14.79
CA ALA A 75 -5.97 -19.14 15.33
C ALA A 75 -5.81 -19.18 16.87
N LEU A 76 -5.49 -18.08 17.54
CA LEU A 76 -5.37 -18.01 19.00
C LEU A 76 -6.68 -17.61 19.68
N VAL A 77 -7.71 -17.23 18.92
CA VAL A 77 -8.98 -16.73 19.44
C VAL A 77 -9.97 -17.89 19.63
N ASP A 78 -10.59 -17.98 20.80
CA ASP A 78 -11.76 -18.80 21.06
C ASP A 78 -12.99 -18.14 20.45
N TRP A 79 -13.24 -18.46 19.18
CA TRP A 79 -14.33 -17.86 18.41
C TRP A 79 -15.72 -18.14 18.98
N PRO A 80 -16.05 -19.39 19.37
CA PRO A 80 -17.38 -19.67 19.93
C PRO A 80 -17.70 -18.81 21.14
N ARG A 81 -16.76 -18.61 22.03
CA ARG A 81 -16.93 -17.77 23.22
C ARG A 81 -16.94 -16.29 22.87
N THR A 82 -16.03 -15.84 22.00
CA THR A 82 -15.94 -14.45 21.55
C THR A 82 -17.22 -13.99 20.85
N GLU A 83 -17.79 -14.83 20.00
CA GLU A 83 -19.04 -14.51 19.27
C GLU A 83 -20.25 -14.48 20.19
N ARG A 84 -20.40 -15.44 21.10
CA ARG A 84 -21.47 -15.42 22.10
C ARG A 84 -21.43 -14.13 22.92
N TYR A 85 -20.26 -13.79 23.45
CA TYR A 85 -20.09 -12.55 24.21
C TYR A 85 -20.38 -11.29 23.35
N SER A 86 -19.89 -11.25 22.14
CA SER A 86 -20.12 -10.12 21.23
C SER A 86 -21.60 -9.93 20.91
N ASN A 87 -22.34 -11.01 20.70
CA ASN A 87 -23.78 -10.96 20.49
C ASN A 87 -24.52 -10.45 21.75
N SER A 88 -24.10 -10.88 22.92
CA SER A 88 -24.65 -10.38 24.20
C SER A 88 -24.36 -8.90 24.40
N ALA A 89 -23.16 -8.43 24.07
CA ALA A 89 -22.78 -7.02 24.15
C ALA A 89 -23.58 -6.14 23.16
N ARG A 90 -23.80 -6.62 21.93
CA ARG A 90 -24.63 -5.94 20.91
C ARG A 90 -26.09 -5.87 21.35
N TYR A 91 -26.62 -7.00 21.83
CA TYR A 91 -27.98 -7.04 22.37
C TYR A 91 -28.17 -6.03 23.50
N GLN A 92 -27.28 -6.02 24.50
CA GLN A 92 -27.37 -5.14 25.65
C GLN A 92 -27.30 -3.67 25.22
N ARG A 93 -26.37 -3.32 24.34
CA ARG A 93 -26.29 -1.95 23.78
C ARG A 93 -27.57 -1.56 23.05
N TYR A 94 -28.06 -2.45 22.18
CA TYR A 94 -29.29 -2.20 21.42
C TYR A 94 -30.48 -2.00 22.37
N ALA A 95 -30.64 -2.88 23.37
CA ALA A 95 -31.70 -2.78 24.37
C ALA A 95 -31.65 -1.48 25.17
N GLN A 96 -30.45 -0.97 25.48
CA GLN A 96 -30.30 0.28 26.25
C GLN A 96 -30.47 1.56 25.41
N THR A 97 -30.26 1.52 24.10
CA THR A 97 -30.18 2.73 23.27
C THR A 97 -31.36 2.90 22.32
N ARG A 98 -31.81 1.85 21.65
CA ARG A 98 -32.78 1.91 20.56
C ARG A 98 -33.91 0.89 20.66
N GLY A 99 -33.71 -0.18 21.41
CA GLY A 99 -34.60 -1.33 21.39
C GLY A 99 -36.04 -1.00 21.69
N GLU A 100 -36.28 -0.13 22.67
CA GLU A 100 -37.65 0.26 23.07
C GLU A 100 -38.31 1.15 22.02
N GLU A 101 -37.58 2.10 21.44
CA GLU A 101 -38.07 2.99 20.38
C GLU A 101 -38.46 2.20 19.13
N ASP A 102 -37.53 1.33 18.67
CA ASP A 102 -37.75 0.50 17.48
C ASP A 102 -38.95 -0.47 17.68
N PHE A 103 -39.07 -1.05 18.90
CA PHE A 103 -40.18 -1.92 19.23
C PHE A 103 -41.51 -1.15 19.28
N HIS A 104 -41.51 0.09 19.76
CA HIS A 104 -42.69 0.93 19.79
C HIS A 104 -43.19 1.27 18.37
N VAL A 105 -42.25 1.55 17.46
CA VAL A 105 -42.56 1.76 16.02
C VAL A 105 -43.20 0.51 15.42
N LEU A 106 -42.57 -0.68 15.62
CA LEU A 106 -43.14 -1.94 15.15
C LEU A 106 -44.57 -2.18 15.72
N SER A 107 -44.77 -1.98 17.01
CA SER A 107 -46.05 -2.22 17.67
C SER A 107 -47.13 -1.32 17.11
N ASN A 108 -46.83 -0.05 16.82
CA ASN A 108 -47.73 0.88 16.19
C ASN A 108 -48.05 0.46 14.74
N GLU A 109 -47.07 0.04 13.96
CA GLU A 109 -47.28 -0.46 12.59
C GLU A 109 -48.20 -1.68 12.57
N VAL A 110 -48.02 -2.61 13.50
CA VAL A 110 -48.83 -3.82 13.64
C VAL A 110 -50.26 -3.42 14.04
N ALA A 111 -50.42 -2.50 15.00
CA ALA A 111 -51.74 -2.05 15.44
C ALA A 111 -52.53 -1.35 14.31
N LEU A 112 -51.87 -0.49 13.54
CA LEU A 112 -52.46 0.15 12.36
C LEU A 112 -52.90 -0.87 11.33
N ALA A 113 -52.00 -1.84 11.02
CA ALA A 113 -52.29 -2.87 10.05
C ALA A 113 -53.43 -3.79 10.46
N LEU A 114 -53.53 -4.17 11.76
CA LEU A 114 -54.67 -4.92 12.29
C LEU A 114 -55.99 -4.13 12.20
N ASN A 115 -55.93 -2.84 12.45
CA ASN A 115 -57.11 -1.96 12.29
C ASN A 115 -57.53 -1.87 10.81
N ASP A 116 -56.57 -1.72 9.88
CA ASP A 116 -56.85 -1.70 8.44
C ASP A 116 -57.43 -3.03 7.97
N VAL A 117 -56.92 -4.15 8.49
CA VAL A 117 -57.49 -5.49 8.23
C VAL A 117 -58.94 -5.59 8.73
N ALA A 118 -59.23 -5.10 9.93
CA ALA A 118 -60.54 -5.15 10.53
C ALA A 118 -61.58 -4.26 9.80
N LEU A 119 -61.14 -3.12 9.29
CA LEU A 119 -62.02 -2.17 8.57
C LEU A 119 -62.15 -2.47 7.06
N SER A 120 -61.35 -3.36 6.52
CA SER A 120 -61.33 -3.68 5.09
C SER A 120 -62.60 -4.43 4.66
N SER A 121 -63.32 -3.86 3.69
CA SER A 121 -64.41 -4.55 3.01
C SER A 121 -63.95 -5.65 2.04
N ASN A 122 -62.71 -5.61 1.59
CA ASN A 122 -62.13 -6.59 0.69
C ASN A 122 -61.30 -7.60 1.47
N ARG A 123 -61.86 -8.79 1.72
CA ARG A 123 -61.22 -9.87 2.49
C ARG A 123 -59.89 -10.39 1.90
N GLN A 124 -59.76 -10.39 0.57
CA GLN A 124 -58.52 -10.82 -0.07
C GLN A 124 -57.39 -9.81 0.18
N GLN A 125 -57.67 -8.54 0.10
CA GLN A 125 -56.72 -7.47 0.43
C GLN A 125 -56.34 -7.50 1.92
N ALA A 126 -57.32 -7.69 2.79
CA ALA A 126 -57.11 -7.83 4.23
C ALA A 126 -56.16 -9.04 4.54
N LEU A 127 -56.39 -10.18 3.91
CA LEU A 127 -55.55 -11.34 4.05
C LEU A 127 -54.12 -11.09 3.58
N ALA A 128 -53.96 -10.52 2.38
CA ALA A 128 -52.64 -10.19 1.86
C ALA A 128 -51.85 -9.21 2.74
N LEU A 129 -52.55 -8.22 3.34
CA LEU A 129 -51.96 -7.29 4.29
C LEU A 129 -51.54 -7.99 5.58
N ALA A 130 -52.38 -8.81 6.16
CA ALA A 130 -52.06 -9.56 7.37
C ALA A 130 -50.87 -10.50 7.19
N GLU A 131 -50.80 -11.20 6.05
CA GLU A 131 -49.69 -12.08 5.72
C GLU A 131 -48.37 -11.32 5.50
N LYS A 132 -48.44 -10.13 4.90
CA LYS A 132 -47.23 -9.26 4.73
C LYS A 132 -46.73 -8.79 6.10
N VAL A 133 -47.59 -8.31 6.95
CA VAL A 133 -47.23 -7.83 8.30
C VAL A 133 -46.64 -8.98 9.13
N ARG A 134 -47.24 -10.16 9.07
CA ARG A 134 -46.75 -11.34 9.72
C ARG A 134 -45.30 -11.68 9.32
N ARG A 135 -44.97 -11.60 8.02
CA ARG A 135 -43.60 -11.82 7.55
C ARG A 135 -42.64 -10.80 8.13
N ASN A 136 -42.98 -9.52 8.07
CA ASN A 136 -42.15 -8.44 8.62
C ASN A 136 -41.89 -8.64 10.12
N VAL A 137 -42.92 -8.99 10.87
CA VAL A 137 -42.81 -9.25 12.33
C VAL A 137 -41.95 -10.50 12.59
N ALA A 138 -42.05 -11.54 11.77
CA ALA A 138 -41.23 -12.76 11.92
C ALA A 138 -39.73 -12.53 11.63
N GLU A 139 -39.40 -11.60 10.74
CA GLU A 139 -38.01 -11.26 10.40
C GLU A 139 -37.43 -10.24 11.39
N TRP A 140 -38.25 -9.50 12.13
CA TRP A 140 -37.82 -8.41 13.01
C TRP A 140 -36.77 -8.83 14.06
N PRO A 141 -36.88 -9.97 14.76
CA PRO A 141 -35.89 -10.37 15.77
C PRO A 141 -34.47 -10.53 15.21
N GLN A 142 -34.31 -10.97 13.95
CA GLN A 142 -33.02 -11.15 13.33
C GLN A 142 -32.29 -9.81 13.14
N ALA A 143 -33.01 -8.77 12.73
CA ALA A 143 -32.46 -7.43 12.54
C ALA A 143 -32.22 -6.69 13.87
N HIS A 144 -32.83 -7.14 14.97
CA HIS A 144 -32.90 -6.45 16.27
C HIS A 144 -32.33 -7.31 17.41
N TYR A 145 -31.38 -8.18 17.09
CA TYR A 145 -30.65 -9.02 18.06
C TYR A 145 -31.52 -9.91 18.96
N GLY A 146 -32.77 -10.21 18.56
CA GLY A 146 -33.69 -10.99 19.37
C GLY A 146 -34.37 -10.20 20.49
N TYR A 147 -34.32 -8.86 20.45
CA TYR A 147 -34.95 -8.00 21.46
C TYR A 147 -36.47 -8.26 21.54
N ARG A 148 -36.97 -8.40 22.75
CA ARG A 148 -38.40 -8.72 23.03
C ARG A 148 -38.95 -9.90 22.20
N ALA A 149 -38.17 -10.94 21.98
CA ALA A 149 -38.57 -12.11 21.19
C ALA A 149 -39.86 -12.80 21.71
N ASN A 150 -40.16 -12.69 23.00
CA ASN A 150 -41.40 -13.20 23.57
C ASN A 150 -42.58 -12.41 23.11
N ASP A 151 -42.52 -11.08 23.20
CA ASP A 151 -43.62 -10.16 22.77
C ASP A 151 -43.88 -10.32 21.26
N ILE A 152 -42.81 -10.51 20.46
CA ILE A 152 -42.89 -10.79 19.02
C ILE A 152 -43.65 -12.11 18.77
N ARG A 153 -43.39 -13.15 19.56
CA ARG A 153 -44.15 -14.42 19.46
C ARG A 153 -45.63 -14.23 19.76
N GLU A 154 -45.98 -13.42 20.76
CA GLU A 154 -47.36 -13.09 21.07
C GLU A 154 -48.04 -12.31 19.92
N ILE A 155 -47.33 -11.33 19.37
CA ILE A 155 -47.82 -10.59 18.18
C ILE A 155 -48.05 -11.53 16.99
N LEU A 156 -47.13 -12.45 16.74
CA LEU A 156 -47.26 -13.45 15.68
C LEU A 156 -48.47 -14.35 15.90
N ALA A 157 -48.72 -14.77 17.13
CA ALA A 157 -49.89 -15.61 17.47
C ALA A 157 -51.22 -14.86 17.17
N VAL A 158 -51.33 -13.56 17.51
CA VAL A 158 -52.47 -12.71 17.19
C VAL A 158 -52.66 -12.58 15.66
N LEU A 159 -51.58 -12.36 14.93
CA LEU A 159 -51.63 -12.26 13.47
C LEU A 159 -52.03 -13.60 12.82
N ASP A 160 -51.55 -14.73 13.35
CA ASP A 160 -51.93 -16.06 12.86
C ASP A 160 -53.40 -16.37 13.09
N GLU A 161 -53.95 -15.96 14.23
CA GLU A 161 -55.39 -16.07 14.49
C GLU A 161 -56.23 -15.21 13.53
N ALA A 162 -55.81 -13.94 13.29
CA ALA A 162 -56.45 -13.05 12.32
C ALA A 162 -56.43 -13.63 10.89
N ILE A 163 -55.28 -14.15 10.45
CA ILE A 163 -55.13 -14.79 9.14
C ILE A 163 -56.04 -16.02 9.02
N SER A 164 -56.07 -16.86 10.06
CA SER A 164 -56.93 -18.05 10.11
C SER A 164 -58.41 -17.69 9.97
N SER A 165 -58.84 -16.69 10.69
CA SER A 165 -60.24 -16.15 10.62
C SER A 165 -60.57 -15.60 9.23
N LEU A 166 -59.67 -14.88 8.60
CA LEU A 166 -59.86 -14.34 7.24
C LEU A 166 -59.92 -15.47 6.20
N ARG A 167 -59.05 -16.49 6.28
CA ARG A 167 -59.06 -17.63 5.39
C ARG A 167 -60.32 -18.45 5.49
N SER A 168 -60.80 -18.72 6.71
CA SER A 168 -62.05 -19.45 6.91
C SER A 168 -63.28 -18.69 6.34
N SER A 169 -63.25 -17.36 6.38
CA SER A 169 -64.33 -16.53 5.84
C SER A 169 -64.30 -16.34 4.33
N THR A 170 -63.18 -16.63 3.66
CA THR A 170 -63.04 -16.52 2.20
C THR A 170 -63.34 -17.81 1.43
N GLY A 171 -63.69 -18.91 2.13
CA GLY A 171 -64.16 -20.18 1.51
C GLY A 171 -63.08 -20.91 0.68
N SER A 172 -61.86 -20.49 0.69
CA SER A 172 -60.78 -21.20 0.07
C SER A 172 -60.38 -22.38 0.96
N GLY A 173 -60.72 -23.62 0.54
CA GLY A 173 -60.25 -24.85 1.17
C GLY A 173 -58.71 -24.86 1.20
N ALA A 174 -58.19 -24.36 2.29
CA ALA A 174 -56.76 -24.17 2.42
C ALA A 174 -56.07 -25.51 2.65
N THR A 175 -55.18 -25.88 1.75
CA THR A 175 -54.01 -26.65 2.10
C THR A 175 -53.26 -25.89 3.17
N PHE A 176 -53.23 -26.43 4.39
CA PHE A 176 -52.45 -25.91 5.50
C PHE A 176 -50.95 -26.02 5.13
N GLU A 177 -50.37 -25.00 4.57
CA GLU A 177 -48.93 -24.78 4.71
C GLU A 177 -48.67 -24.23 6.10
N LEU A 178 -48.47 -25.15 7.05
CA LEU A 178 -47.81 -24.84 8.31
C LEU A 178 -46.39 -24.43 7.98
N ALA A 179 -46.14 -23.15 7.72
CA ALA A 179 -44.83 -22.58 7.81
C ALA A 179 -44.44 -22.63 9.31
N LEU A 180 -43.92 -23.77 9.73
CA LEU A 180 -43.18 -23.90 10.98
C LEU A 180 -41.94 -22.99 10.86
N VAL A 181 -42.13 -21.72 11.20
CA VAL A 181 -40.98 -20.86 11.52
C VAL A 181 -40.44 -21.43 12.83
N ALA A 182 -39.41 -22.28 12.69
CA ALA A 182 -38.61 -22.69 13.83
C ALA A 182 -37.98 -21.42 14.39
N THR A 183 -38.62 -20.84 15.39
CA THR A 183 -38.04 -19.75 16.17
C THR A 183 -36.91 -20.38 16.94
N ALA A 184 -35.70 -20.26 16.39
CA ALA A 184 -34.49 -20.68 17.09
C ALA A 184 -34.49 -19.96 18.45
N GLU A 185 -34.47 -20.73 19.51
CA GLU A 185 -34.38 -20.20 20.86
C GLU A 185 -33.17 -19.28 20.91
N ALA A 186 -33.38 -18.00 21.30
CA ALA A 186 -32.28 -17.06 21.35
C ALA A 186 -31.19 -17.62 22.26
N PRO A 187 -29.93 -17.67 21.82
CA PRO A 187 -28.85 -18.22 22.63
C PRO A 187 -28.80 -17.47 23.97
N PRO A 188 -28.54 -18.18 25.07
CA PRO A 188 -28.49 -17.56 26.38
C PRO A 188 -27.46 -16.43 26.39
N LEU A 189 -27.90 -15.24 26.81
CA LEU A 189 -27.06 -14.05 26.88
C LEU A 189 -25.98 -14.23 27.96
N GLU A 190 -24.74 -14.02 27.63
CA GLU A 190 -23.64 -13.96 28.58
C GLU A 190 -23.63 -12.62 29.31
N PRO A 191 -23.34 -12.58 30.63
CA PRO A 191 -23.21 -11.31 31.34
C PRO A 191 -22.09 -10.45 30.73
N VAL A 192 -22.40 -9.19 30.44
CA VAL A 192 -21.38 -8.26 29.95
C VAL A 192 -20.46 -7.86 31.10
N LEU A 193 -19.16 -8.10 30.90
CA LEU A 193 -18.13 -7.89 31.93
C LEU A 193 -17.90 -6.37 32.10
N ALA A 194 -17.68 -5.99 33.38
CA ALA A 194 -17.33 -4.62 33.73
C ALA A 194 -16.03 -4.14 33.06
N MET A 195 -15.84 -2.82 33.07
CA MET A 195 -14.60 -2.20 32.58
C MET A 195 -13.38 -2.81 33.26
N PRO A 196 -12.31 -3.17 32.52
CA PRO A 196 -11.13 -3.75 33.12
C PRO A 196 -10.42 -2.74 34.02
N THR A 197 -9.93 -3.20 35.15
CA THR A 197 -9.08 -2.37 36.02
C THR A 197 -7.76 -2.02 35.31
N PRO A 198 -7.07 -0.92 35.70
CA PRO A 198 -5.77 -0.58 35.11
C PRO A 198 -4.74 -1.73 35.21
N ARG A 199 -4.81 -2.55 36.26
CA ARG A 199 -3.97 -3.74 36.39
C ARG A 199 -4.30 -4.79 35.35
N GLN A 200 -5.57 -5.08 35.13
CA GLN A 200 -6.01 -6.02 34.09
C GLN A 200 -5.69 -5.52 32.69
N GLN A 201 -5.79 -4.19 32.44
CA GLN A 201 -5.37 -3.58 31.19
C GLN A 201 -3.87 -3.77 30.98
N PHE A 202 -3.05 -3.51 32.00
CA PHE A 202 -1.61 -3.72 31.95
C PHE A 202 -1.26 -5.18 31.62
N ASP A 203 -1.84 -6.14 32.32
CA ASP A 203 -1.59 -7.56 32.12
C ASP A 203 -2.00 -7.99 30.70
N SER A 204 -3.13 -7.49 30.19
CA SER A 204 -3.58 -7.75 28.81
C SER A 204 -2.62 -7.14 27.77
N ILE A 205 -2.11 -5.93 27.99
CA ILE A 205 -1.13 -5.29 27.09
C ILE A 205 0.18 -6.10 27.08
N MET A 206 0.68 -6.50 28.25
CA MET A 206 1.91 -7.29 28.37
C MET A 206 1.76 -8.67 27.73
N HIS A 207 0.60 -9.31 27.95
CA HIS A 207 0.30 -10.59 27.31
C HIS A 207 0.30 -10.46 25.78
N LEU A 208 -0.39 -9.45 25.25
CA LEU A 208 -0.42 -9.18 23.81
C LEU A 208 0.96 -8.83 23.26
N ALA A 209 1.78 -8.06 24.00
CA ALA A 209 3.16 -7.77 23.61
C ALA A 209 4.00 -9.05 23.44
N ASN A 210 3.76 -10.08 24.25
CA ASN A 210 4.45 -11.36 24.13
C ASN A 210 4.00 -12.19 22.91
N LEU A 211 2.78 -11.98 22.43
CA LEU A 211 2.23 -12.63 21.24
C LEU A 211 2.52 -11.87 19.95
N SER A 212 3.00 -10.63 20.05
CA SER A 212 3.13 -9.70 18.91
C SER A 212 4.49 -9.76 18.24
N THR A 213 4.53 -9.32 16.99
CA THR A 213 5.78 -9.10 16.24
C THR A 213 6.54 -7.88 16.78
N SER A 214 7.79 -7.70 16.37
CA SER A 214 8.71 -6.70 16.94
C SER A 214 8.16 -5.27 16.97
N THR A 215 7.60 -4.80 15.87
CA THR A 215 7.09 -3.42 15.76
C THR A 215 5.89 -3.21 16.68
N ASP A 216 4.94 -4.15 16.66
CA ASP A 216 3.76 -4.11 17.51
C ASP A 216 4.15 -4.26 18.99
N ARG A 217 5.16 -5.11 19.28
CA ARG A 217 5.67 -5.32 20.64
C ARG A 217 6.24 -4.04 21.24
N VAL A 218 7.05 -3.29 20.49
CA VAL A 218 7.59 -2.00 20.96
C VAL A 218 6.46 -1.02 21.28
N ALA A 219 5.46 -0.89 20.39
CA ALA A 219 4.32 -0.02 20.62
C ALA A 219 3.51 -0.41 21.87
N LEU A 220 3.28 -1.70 22.07
CA LEU A 220 2.58 -2.22 23.25
C LEU A 220 3.38 -2.02 24.55
N LEU A 221 4.69 -2.21 24.53
CA LEU A 221 5.55 -1.93 25.70
C LEU A 221 5.55 -0.42 26.04
N GLN A 222 5.55 0.46 25.04
CA GLN A 222 5.39 1.90 25.24
C GLN A 222 4.01 2.24 25.82
N ALA A 223 2.96 1.58 25.36
CA ALA A 223 1.60 1.73 25.91
C ALA A 223 1.53 1.26 27.37
N ALA A 224 2.11 0.11 27.69
CA ALA A 224 2.21 -0.40 29.06
C ALA A 224 2.96 0.58 29.99
N MET A 225 4.07 1.15 29.48
CA MET A 225 4.84 2.17 30.21
C MET A 225 3.99 3.43 30.48
N SER A 226 3.26 3.90 29.47
CA SER A 226 2.37 5.06 29.59
C SER A 226 1.25 4.79 30.61
N LEU A 227 0.65 3.60 30.58
CA LEU A 227 -0.40 3.21 31.53
C LEU A 227 0.09 3.21 32.97
N VAL A 228 1.25 2.58 33.24
CA VAL A 228 1.83 2.56 34.59
C VAL A 228 2.21 3.96 35.05
N SER A 229 2.76 4.79 34.18
CA SER A 229 3.17 6.17 34.54
C SER A 229 1.98 7.10 34.80
N GLY A 230 0.84 6.90 34.08
CA GLY A 230 -0.38 7.70 34.25
C GLY A 230 -1.28 7.28 35.42
N ASN A 231 -1.13 6.04 35.90
CA ASN A 231 -2.03 5.45 36.91
C ASN A 231 -1.31 5.01 38.19
N THR A 232 -0.24 5.68 38.56
CA THR A 232 0.54 5.34 39.77
C THR A 232 -0.26 5.36 41.08
N ALA A 233 -1.37 6.10 41.15
CA ALA A 233 -2.27 6.12 42.30
C ALA A 233 -3.27 4.94 42.34
N ILE A 234 -3.51 4.29 41.22
CA ILE A 234 -4.55 3.23 41.08
C ILE A 234 -3.91 1.85 41.06
N ILE A 235 -2.69 1.73 40.55
CA ILE A 235 -1.85 0.52 40.75
C ILE A 235 -1.22 0.68 42.14
N ALA A 236 -1.57 -0.21 43.06
CA ALA A 236 -1.13 -0.12 44.45
C ALA A 236 0.35 0.34 44.53
N GLY A 237 0.63 1.42 45.28
CA GLY A 237 1.88 2.18 45.22
C GLY A 237 3.18 1.41 45.28
N ASN A 238 3.16 0.20 45.88
CA ASN A 238 4.32 -0.71 45.97
C ASN A 238 4.55 -1.52 44.68
N GLU A 239 3.54 -1.71 43.83
CA GLU A 239 3.65 -2.52 42.60
C GLU A 239 4.02 -1.71 41.36
N ALA A 240 3.68 -0.42 41.32
CA ALA A 240 3.92 0.43 40.15
C ALA A 240 5.42 0.51 39.80
N THR A 241 6.29 0.65 40.80
CA THR A 241 7.74 0.77 40.59
C THR A 241 8.39 -0.49 40.00
N PRO A 242 8.14 -1.71 40.54
CA PRO A 242 8.68 -2.94 39.94
C PRO A 242 8.13 -3.22 38.55
N LEU A 243 6.84 -2.95 38.31
CA LEU A 243 6.23 -3.10 36.97
C LEU A 243 6.87 -2.16 35.94
N LYS A 244 7.04 -0.89 36.32
CA LYS A 244 7.71 0.12 35.47
C LYS A 244 9.13 -0.34 35.10
N ARG A 245 9.92 -0.79 36.07
CA ARG A 245 11.29 -1.29 35.85
C ARG A 245 11.32 -2.51 34.93
N SER A 246 10.33 -3.42 35.04
CA SER A 246 10.22 -4.58 34.18
C SER A 246 9.99 -4.17 32.73
N VAL A 247 8.98 -3.33 32.49
CA VAL A 247 8.66 -2.82 31.14
C VAL A 247 9.82 -2.02 30.54
N GLU A 248 10.48 -1.16 31.33
CA GLU A 248 11.65 -0.40 30.89
C GLU A 248 12.81 -1.31 30.45
N ARG A 249 13.00 -2.44 31.15
CA ARG A 249 14.01 -3.41 30.77
C ARG A 249 13.65 -4.08 29.46
N GLU A 250 12.43 -4.60 29.35
CA GLU A 250 11.96 -5.27 28.14
C GLU A 250 11.99 -4.33 26.92
N LEU A 251 11.56 -3.08 27.08
CA LEU A 251 11.60 -2.08 26.02
C LEU A 251 13.05 -1.77 25.59
N ARG A 252 13.97 -1.64 26.53
CA ARG A 252 15.40 -1.43 26.22
C ARG A 252 15.99 -2.62 25.46
N ASP A 253 15.67 -3.84 25.90
CA ASP A 253 16.17 -5.08 25.26
C ASP A 253 15.61 -5.24 23.86
N GLU A 254 14.34 -4.89 23.66
CA GLU A 254 13.68 -4.92 22.36
C GLU A 254 14.30 -3.90 21.39
N LEU A 255 14.45 -2.65 21.82
CA LEU A 255 15.11 -1.59 21.04
C LEU A 255 16.59 -1.87 20.77
N ALA A 256 17.29 -2.55 21.70
CA ALA A 256 18.66 -2.99 21.48
C ALA A 256 18.72 -4.10 20.41
N THR A 257 17.74 -5.01 20.41
CA THR A 257 17.60 -6.05 19.39
C THR A 257 17.36 -5.41 18.02
N ASP A 258 16.42 -4.46 17.89
CA ASP A 258 16.14 -3.76 16.66
C ASP A 258 17.38 -3.05 16.10
N ARG A 259 18.13 -2.36 16.96
CA ARG A 259 19.40 -1.71 16.55
C ARG A 259 20.42 -2.70 16.02
N ARG A 260 20.55 -3.90 16.61
CA ARG A 260 21.45 -4.95 16.13
C ARG A 260 21.03 -5.45 14.76
N TYR A 261 19.72 -5.70 14.55
CA TYR A 261 19.20 -6.13 13.25
C TYR A 261 19.28 -5.02 12.20
N ALA A 262 19.04 -3.76 12.55
CA ALA A 262 19.22 -2.63 11.65
C ALA A 262 20.68 -2.50 11.19
N SER A 263 21.65 -2.60 12.10
CA SER A 263 23.09 -2.57 11.75
C SER A 263 23.53 -3.80 10.95
N PHE A 264 22.94 -4.96 11.20
CA PHE A 264 23.15 -6.17 10.41
C PHE A 264 22.63 -5.99 8.99
N SER A 265 21.38 -5.52 8.83
CA SER A 265 20.77 -5.22 7.54
C SER A 265 21.61 -4.23 6.73
N GLN A 266 21.98 -3.12 7.35
CA GLN A 266 22.79 -2.09 6.69
C GLN A 266 24.14 -2.63 6.18
N ARG A 267 24.85 -3.41 6.98
CA ARG A 267 26.13 -4.02 6.59
C ARG A 267 25.95 -4.97 5.41
N VAL A 268 24.97 -5.87 5.47
CA VAL A 268 24.75 -6.87 4.42
C VAL A 268 24.32 -6.20 3.12
N VAL A 269 23.40 -5.25 3.17
CA VAL A 269 22.95 -4.50 1.98
C VAL A 269 24.09 -3.69 1.37
N SER A 270 24.91 -3.02 2.18
CA SER A 270 26.05 -2.25 1.71
C SER A 270 27.07 -3.17 1.00
N GLN A 271 27.40 -4.31 1.58
CA GLN A 271 28.30 -5.30 0.97
C GLN A 271 27.72 -5.88 -0.32
N ALA A 272 26.42 -6.19 -0.35
CA ALA A 272 25.77 -6.69 -1.55
C ALA A 272 25.82 -5.68 -2.69
N ASN A 273 25.59 -4.40 -2.41
CA ASN A 273 25.68 -3.31 -3.39
C ASN A 273 27.12 -3.17 -3.93
N GLU A 274 28.11 -3.22 -3.05
CA GLU A 274 29.51 -3.13 -3.45
C GLU A 274 29.95 -4.30 -4.33
N TYR A 275 29.58 -5.53 -3.97
CA TYR A 275 29.85 -6.71 -4.77
C TYR A 275 29.12 -6.70 -6.11
N ALA A 276 27.86 -6.24 -6.12
CA ALA A 276 27.10 -6.10 -7.35
C ALA A 276 27.74 -5.09 -8.32
N ALA A 277 28.19 -3.95 -7.82
CA ALA A 277 28.89 -2.94 -8.63
C ALA A 277 30.17 -3.47 -9.30
N ARG A 278 30.85 -4.43 -8.65
CA ARG A 278 32.03 -5.13 -9.20
C ARG A 278 31.67 -6.36 -10.04
N ALA A 279 30.39 -6.76 -10.09
CA ALA A 279 29.92 -8.02 -10.67
C ALA A 279 30.55 -9.26 -10.00
N ALA A 280 30.80 -9.19 -8.69
CA ALA A 280 31.45 -10.23 -7.89
C ALA A 280 30.39 -11.26 -7.40
N ILE A 281 29.88 -12.09 -8.31
CA ILE A 281 28.79 -13.04 -8.08
C ILE A 281 29.08 -13.99 -6.90
N GLY A 282 30.28 -14.61 -6.88
CA GLY A 282 30.69 -15.54 -5.82
C GLY A 282 30.77 -14.91 -4.43
N ASP A 283 31.03 -13.60 -4.34
CA ASP A 283 31.05 -12.88 -3.06
C ASP A 283 29.64 -12.69 -2.53
N ILE A 284 28.67 -12.37 -3.42
CA ILE A 284 27.27 -12.27 -3.05
C ILE A 284 26.71 -13.63 -2.60
N GLU A 285 27.04 -14.71 -3.31
CA GLU A 285 26.62 -16.07 -2.94
C GLU A 285 27.17 -16.48 -1.56
N ARG A 286 28.42 -16.14 -1.27
CA ARG A 286 29.03 -16.33 0.06
C ARG A 286 28.35 -15.46 1.12
N LEU A 287 27.93 -14.25 0.76
CA LEU A 287 27.19 -13.36 1.66
C LEU A 287 25.81 -13.95 2.00
N VAL A 288 25.07 -14.47 1.02
CA VAL A 288 23.80 -15.18 1.24
C VAL A 288 23.99 -16.34 2.23
N ALA A 289 25.02 -17.15 2.05
CA ALA A 289 25.30 -18.29 2.93
C ALA A 289 25.68 -17.89 4.37
N LYS A 290 26.10 -16.64 4.62
CA LYS A 290 26.42 -16.11 5.94
C LYS A 290 25.19 -15.60 6.71
N ILE A 291 24.15 -15.14 6.01
CA ILE A 291 22.97 -14.54 6.63
C ILE A 291 22.36 -15.43 7.72
N PRO A 292 22.06 -16.73 7.51
CA PRO A 292 21.47 -17.57 8.54
C PRO A 292 22.35 -17.74 9.79
N ARG A 293 23.67 -17.74 9.61
CA ARG A 293 24.62 -17.87 10.72
C ARG A 293 24.69 -16.62 11.57
N GLU A 294 24.62 -15.45 10.94
CA GLU A 294 24.60 -14.17 11.65
C GLU A 294 23.25 -13.97 12.36
N ASP A 295 22.13 -14.35 11.72
CA ASP A 295 20.81 -14.34 12.36
C ASP A 295 20.74 -15.27 13.58
N ALA A 296 21.33 -16.47 13.51
CA ALA A 296 21.43 -17.37 14.65
C ALA A 296 22.18 -16.75 15.85
N LYS A 297 23.26 -15.98 15.62
CA LYS A 297 23.97 -15.23 16.66
C LYS A 297 23.10 -14.10 17.27
N LEU A 298 22.18 -13.55 16.51
CA LEU A 298 21.23 -12.52 16.97
C LEU A 298 19.98 -13.13 17.65
N GLY A 299 19.86 -14.48 17.66
CA GLY A 299 18.80 -15.21 18.31
C GLY A 299 17.53 -15.38 17.49
N GLN A 300 17.57 -15.17 16.17
CA GLN A 300 16.46 -15.40 15.22
C GLN A 300 15.17 -14.66 15.58
N LYS A 301 15.30 -13.45 16.12
CA LYS A 301 14.19 -12.67 16.67
C LYS A 301 13.44 -11.82 15.65
N ARG A 302 13.94 -11.70 14.41
CA ARG A 302 13.41 -10.79 13.37
C ARG A 302 13.35 -11.48 12.00
N PRO A 303 12.51 -12.50 11.83
CA PRO A 303 12.41 -13.23 10.56
C PRO A 303 12.01 -12.32 9.39
N GLU A 304 11.18 -11.30 9.63
CA GLU A 304 10.76 -10.31 8.65
C GLU A 304 11.94 -9.47 8.10
N VAL A 305 12.87 -9.08 8.99
CA VAL A 305 14.07 -8.34 8.60
C VAL A 305 15.00 -9.23 7.77
N VAL A 306 15.17 -10.49 8.19
CA VAL A 306 16.01 -11.47 7.48
C VAL A 306 15.43 -11.77 6.09
N GLN A 307 14.11 -11.90 5.98
CA GLN A 307 13.45 -12.09 4.69
C GLN A 307 13.66 -10.88 3.77
N SER A 308 13.55 -9.66 4.30
CA SER A 308 13.83 -8.42 3.55
C SER A 308 15.28 -8.36 3.09
N ILE A 309 16.24 -8.68 3.96
CA ILE A 309 17.67 -8.76 3.59
C ILE A 309 17.89 -9.74 2.46
N ASN A 310 17.34 -10.96 2.56
CA ASN A 310 17.45 -11.98 1.53
C ASN A 310 16.89 -11.50 0.18
N SER A 311 15.73 -10.86 0.17
CA SER A 311 15.11 -10.29 -1.04
C SER A 311 16.03 -9.25 -1.70
N VAL A 312 16.58 -8.32 -0.93
CA VAL A 312 17.51 -7.30 -1.43
C VAL A 312 18.78 -7.94 -2.00
N VAL A 313 19.39 -8.89 -1.27
CA VAL A 313 20.63 -9.55 -1.72
C VAL A 313 20.39 -10.38 -2.99
N GLN A 314 19.25 -11.05 -3.14
CA GLN A 314 18.86 -11.73 -4.38
C GLN A 314 18.72 -10.76 -5.55
N THR A 315 18.13 -9.60 -5.33
CA THR A 315 18.05 -8.54 -6.35
C THR A 315 19.43 -8.09 -6.80
N GLN A 316 20.36 -7.89 -5.86
CA GLN A 316 21.74 -7.52 -6.16
C GLN A 316 22.50 -8.65 -6.88
N LEU A 317 22.22 -9.91 -6.57
CA LEU A 317 22.80 -11.06 -7.28
C LEU A 317 22.36 -11.08 -8.75
N ILE A 318 21.08 -10.83 -9.01
CA ILE A 318 20.55 -10.73 -10.39
C ILE A 318 21.22 -9.57 -11.13
N ALA A 319 21.35 -8.41 -10.48
CA ALA A 319 22.03 -7.25 -11.05
C ALA A 319 23.52 -7.52 -11.35
N ALA A 320 24.22 -8.20 -10.45
CA ALA A 320 25.60 -8.60 -10.64
C ALA A 320 25.78 -9.56 -11.83
N ARG A 321 24.90 -10.57 -11.95
CA ARG A 321 24.90 -11.52 -13.07
C ARG A 321 24.67 -10.81 -14.40
N ARG A 322 23.70 -9.87 -14.44
CA ARG A 322 23.43 -9.05 -15.63
C ARG A 322 24.63 -8.17 -15.99
N LEU A 323 25.25 -7.52 -15.00
CA LEU A 323 26.42 -6.69 -15.23
C LEU A 323 27.60 -7.52 -15.73
N ARG A 324 27.82 -8.71 -15.19
CA ARG A 324 28.89 -9.63 -15.64
C ARG A 324 28.66 -9.99 -17.11
N LEU A 325 27.46 -10.40 -17.49
CA LEU A 325 27.12 -10.72 -18.87
C LEU A 325 27.39 -9.53 -19.81
N LEU A 326 26.99 -8.33 -19.43
CA LEU A 326 27.22 -7.12 -20.21
C LEU A 326 28.72 -6.82 -20.37
N ARG A 327 29.51 -7.00 -19.33
CA ARG A 327 30.98 -6.83 -19.37
C ARG A 327 31.65 -7.87 -20.26
N ASP A 328 31.23 -9.12 -20.19
CA ASP A 328 31.76 -10.19 -21.03
C ASP A 328 31.42 -9.92 -22.52
N GLN A 329 30.19 -9.52 -22.82
CA GLN A 329 29.80 -9.09 -24.17
C GLN A 329 30.60 -7.87 -24.65
N TRP A 330 30.82 -6.90 -23.77
CA TRP A 330 31.60 -5.71 -24.07
C TRP A 330 33.07 -6.07 -24.39
N LEU A 331 33.69 -6.94 -23.59
CA LEU A 331 35.09 -7.43 -23.82
C LEU A 331 35.22 -8.10 -25.18
N LEU A 332 34.26 -8.94 -25.57
CA LEU A 332 34.24 -9.59 -26.89
C LEU A 332 34.15 -8.57 -28.05
N ARG A 333 33.50 -7.43 -27.85
CA ARG A 333 33.24 -6.40 -28.88
C ARG A 333 34.22 -5.22 -28.79
N GLN A 334 35.08 -5.16 -27.80
CA GLN A 334 35.96 -4.02 -27.52
C GLN A 334 36.87 -3.67 -28.71
N SER A 335 37.41 -4.67 -29.36
CA SER A 335 38.28 -4.47 -30.55
C SER A 335 37.50 -3.80 -31.70
N SER A 336 36.25 -4.22 -31.92
CA SER A 336 35.37 -3.63 -32.93
C SER A 336 34.97 -2.20 -32.58
N TYR A 337 34.70 -1.92 -31.30
CA TYR A 337 34.41 -0.56 -30.83
C TYR A 337 35.55 0.40 -31.09
N ARG A 338 36.80 -0.02 -30.79
CA ARG A 338 38.00 0.76 -31.02
C ARG A 338 38.32 0.91 -32.53
N ALA A 339 38.04 -0.11 -33.34
CA ALA A 339 38.17 -0.04 -34.78
C ALA A 339 37.19 0.96 -35.37
N TYR A 340 35.95 0.90 -34.98
CA TYR A 340 34.89 1.87 -35.40
C TYR A 340 35.28 3.30 -35.01
N GLN A 341 35.65 3.53 -33.74
CA GLN A 341 36.08 4.85 -33.28
C GLN A 341 37.18 5.42 -34.18
N ARG A 342 38.20 4.63 -34.49
CA ARG A 342 39.30 5.06 -35.35
C ARG A 342 38.83 5.38 -36.76
N SER A 343 37.90 4.60 -37.31
CA SER A 343 37.39 4.83 -38.68
C SER A 343 36.57 6.11 -38.82
N VAL A 344 35.92 6.59 -37.75
CA VAL A 344 35.08 7.80 -37.75
C VAL A 344 35.72 9.02 -37.07
N ALA A 345 36.91 8.86 -36.49
CA ALA A 345 37.60 9.87 -35.68
C ALA A 345 37.81 11.21 -36.42
N SER A 346 38.28 11.14 -37.67
CA SER A 346 38.51 12.34 -38.48
C SER A 346 37.25 13.13 -38.77
N GLN A 347 36.13 12.44 -39.03
CA GLN A 347 34.85 13.02 -39.28
C GLN A 347 34.27 13.70 -38.02
N ILE A 348 34.37 13.02 -36.89
CA ILE A 348 33.94 13.58 -35.59
C ILE A 348 34.77 14.81 -35.23
N LEU A 349 36.09 14.75 -35.42
CA LEU A 349 36.98 15.87 -35.14
C LEU A 349 36.61 17.10 -36.02
N LEU A 350 36.27 16.86 -37.29
CA LEU A 350 35.82 17.97 -38.19
C LEU A 350 34.52 18.58 -37.72
N LEU A 351 33.53 17.77 -37.36
CA LEU A 351 32.27 18.28 -36.77
C LEU A 351 32.50 19.08 -35.49
N VAL A 352 33.37 18.59 -34.59
CA VAL A 352 33.73 19.29 -33.34
C VAL A 352 34.40 20.65 -33.68
N LYS A 353 35.34 20.67 -34.59
CA LYS A 353 35.98 21.93 -35.04
C LYS A 353 35.01 22.90 -35.69
N SER A 354 33.92 22.37 -36.28
CA SER A 354 32.88 23.18 -36.93
C SER A 354 31.83 23.74 -35.94
N GLN A 355 31.83 23.28 -34.70
CA GLN A 355 30.84 23.71 -33.69
C GLN A 355 30.73 25.23 -33.53
N PRO A 356 31.80 26.03 -33.43
CA PRO A 356 31.68 27.48 -33.29
C PRO A 356 30.98 28.14 -34.51
N MET A 357 31.22 27.63 -35.71
CA MET A 357 30.62 28.13 -36.93
C MET A 357 29.16 27.71 -37.06
N LEU A 358 28.83 26.46 -36.70
CA LEU A 358 27.46 25.97 -36.64
C LEU A 358 26.65 26.75 -35.57
N ASP A 359 27.27 27.08 -34.44
CA ASP A 359 26.63 27.88 -33.41
C ASP A 359 26.36 29.33 -33.86
N ALA A 360 27.26 29.94 -34.63
CA ALA A 360 27.03 31.25 -35.25
C ALA A 360 25.88 31.18 -36.26
N ILE A 361 25.82 30.14 -37.12
CA ILE A 361 24.70 29.92 -38.03
C ILE A 361 23.38 29.77 -37.27
N ARG A 362 23.38 28.99 -36.22
CA ARG A 362 22.20 28.77 -35.33
C ARG A 362 21.66 30.09 -34.78
N ARG A 363 22.55 31.00 -34.38
CA ARG A 363 22.17 32.31 -33.82
C ARG A 363 21.85 33.36 -34.90
N LEU A 364 21.87 32.96 -36.18
CA LEU A 364 21.75 33.86 -37.32
C LEU A 364 22.89 34.90 -37.42
N ASP A 365 23.94 34.69 -36.62
CA ASP A 365 25.14 35.49 -36.59
C ASP A 365 26.05 35.01 -37.75
N GLY A 366 26.23 35.80 -38.79
CA GLY A 366 26.84 35.33 -40.04
C GLY A 366 28.35 35.18 -39.94
N PRO A 367 28.92 33.94 -40.05
CA PRO A 367 30.35 33.80 -40.29
C PRO A 367 30.74 34.41 -41.64
N PRO A 368 32.01 34.85 -41.81
CA PRO A 368 32.49 35.37 -43.06
C PRO A 368 32.29 34.40 -44.24
N PRO A 369 31.85 34.86 -45.43
CA PRO A 369 31.54 34.01 -46.59
C PRO A 369 32.66 33.05 -46.96
N ASP A 370 33.91 33.50 -46.96
CA ASP A 370 35.08 32.68 -47.30
C ASP A 370 35.25 31.46 -46.36
N ARG A 371 34.99 31.65 -45.06
CA ARG A 371 35.03 30.57 -44.09
C ARG A 371 33.88 29.58 -44.25
N LEU A 372 32.70 30.08 -44.66
CA LEU A 372 31.55 29.22 -44.97
C LEU A 372 31.81 28.35 -46.19
N LEU A 373 32.38 28.90 -47.26
CA LEU A 373 32.75 28.17 -48.48
C LEU A 373 33.84 27.12 -48.20
N ALA A 374 34.83 27.47 -47.38
CA ALA A 374 35.84 26.52 -46.92
C ALA A 374 35.25 25.35 -46.13
N LEU A 375 34.33 25.64 -45.19
CA LEU A 375 33.64 24.63 -44.42
C LEU A 375 32.74 23.76 -45.29
N ARG A 376 31.98 24.37 -46.25
CA ARG A 376 31.17 23.63 -47.21
C ARG A 376 32.00 22.61 -48.00
N THR A 377 33.19 23.00 -48.49
CA THR A 377 34.10 22.07 -49.16
C THR A 377 34.58 20.94 -48.29
N GLN A 378 34.88 21.22 -47.00
CA GLN A 378 35.29 20.20 -46.04
C GLN A 378 34.20 19.22 -45.70
N LEU A 379 32.94 19.67 -45.57
CA LEU A 379 31.80 18.82 -45.26
C LEU A 379 31.32 18.02 -46.48
N SER A 380 31.57 18.49 -47.70
CA SER A 380 31.13 17.82 -48.93
C SER A 380 31.56 16.35 -48.99
N GLY A 381 30.63 15.47 -49.33
CA GLY A 381 30.85 14.02 -49.46
C GLY A 381 31.18 13.29 -48.16
N GLY A 382 31.02 13.96 -47.00
CA GLY A 382 31.35 13.32 -45.70
C GLY A 382 30.31 12.30 -45.26
N ALA A 383 29.03 12.55 -45.57
CA ALA A 383 27.96 11.59 -45.27
C ALA A 383 28.16 10.29 -46.04
N GLU A 384 28.48 10.37 -47.34
CA GLU A 384 28.73 9.18 -48.17
C GLU A 384 29.99 8.43 -47.74
N ARG A 385 31.02 9.14 -47.25
CA ARG A 385 32.18 8.46 -46.62
C ARG A 385 31.83 7.69 -45.38
N LEU A 386 30.95 8.25 -44.51
CA LEU A 386 30.48 7.60 -43.31
C LEU A 386 29.57 6.39 -43.61
N GLU A 387 28.73 6.45 -44.62
CA GLU A 387 27.89 5.35 -45.08
C GLU A 387 28.71 4.16 -45.60
N ARG A 388 29.91 4.41 -46.19
CA ARG A 388 30.81 3.38 -46.67
C ARG A 388 31.64 2.70 -45.57
N VAL A 389 31.56 3.21 -44.32
CA VAL A 389 32.25 2.58 -43.20
C VAL A 389 31.61 1.23 -42.93
N ARG A 390 32.38 0.17 -42.94
CA ARG A 390 31.90 -1.16 -42.54
C ARG A 390 31.56 -1.18 -41.05
N THR A 391 30.28 -1.03 -40.79
CA THR A 391 29.76 -0.93 -39.42
C THR A 391 29.04 -2.22 -39.02
N PRO A 392 29.47 -2.91 -37.94
CA PRO A 392 28.71 -4.05 -37.38
C PRO A 392 27.30 -3.64 -37.04
N ASP A 393 26.32 -4.58 -37.12
CA ASP A 393 24.90 -4.31 -36.91
C ASP A 393 24.62 -3.62 -35.58
N TYR A 394 25.30 -4.00 -34.50
CA TYR A 394 25.13 -3.41 -33.15
C TYR A 394 25.71 -1.99 -33.00
N LEU A 395 26.41 -1.45 -34.02
CA LEU A 395 26.89 -0.06 -34.10
C LEU A 395 26.17 0.75 -35.18
N ARG A 396 25.27 0.13 -35.95
CA ARG A 396 24.55 0.78 -37.05
C ARG A 396 23.81 2.03 -36.57
N GLY A 397 23.10 1.95 -35.44
CA GLY A 397 22.36 3.09 -34.89
C GLY A 397 23.27 4.31 -34.57
N ILE A 398 24.48 4.06 -34.06
CA ILE A 398 25.44 5.14 -33.78
C ILE A 398 25.98 5.73 -35.10
N ASN A 399 26.23 4.86 -36.08
CA ASN A 399 26.68 5.33 -37.41
C ASN A 399 25.60 6.17 -38.12
N ASP A 400 24.35 5.72 -38.08
CA ASP A 400 23.21 6.44 -38.69
C ASP A 400 23.01 7.80 -38.01
N LEU A 401 23.18 7.86 -36.69
CA LEU A 401 23.14 9.10 -35.92
C LEU A 401 24.28 10.04 -36.36
N LEU A 402 25.47 9.53 -36.58
CA LEU A 402 26.62 10.31 -37.06
C LEU A 402 26.42 10.81 -38.52
N VAL A 403 25.91 9.95 -39.40
CA VAL A 403 25.53 10.32 -40.77
C VAL A 403 24.48 11.43 -40.77
N GLY A 404 23.41 11.26 -39.93
CA GLY A 404 22.39 12.31 -39.76
C GLY A 404 22.96 13.62 -39.24
N THR A 405 23.84 13.57 -38.25
CA THR A 405 24.55 14.74 -37.72
C THR A 405 25.33 15.47 -38.85
N TRP A 406 26.05 14.70 -39.66
CA TRP A 406 26.81 15.23 -40.77
C TRP A 406 25.91 15.89 -41.81
N ARG A 407 24.83 15.24 -42.23
CA ARG A 407 23.83 15.79 -43.17
C ARG A 407 23.22 17.10 -42.67
N PHE A 408 22.89 17.17 -41.36
CA PHE A 408 22.40 18.43 -40.77
C PHE A 408 23.46 19.53 -40.80
N ALA A 409 24.73 19.23 -40.51
CA ALA A 409 25.82 20.20 -40.55
C ALA A 409 26.07 20.70 -41.98
N ASP A 410 26.10 19.82 -43.00
CA ASP A 410 26.26 20.16 -44.40
C ASP A 410 25.06 20.98 -44.92
N ASN A 411 23.82 20.60 -44.58
CA ASN A 411 22.62 21.36 -44.93
C ASN A 411 22.64 22.77 -44.31
N ALA A 412 23.05 22.87 -43.02
CA ALA A 412 23.16 24.17 -42.35
C ALA A 412 24.09 25.15 -43.10
N VAL A 413 25.26 24.64 -43.50
CA VAL A 413 26.24 25.43 -44.21
C VAL A 413 25.75 25.79 -45.64
N ARG A 414 25.18 24.82 -46.37
CA ARG A 414 24.61 25.06 -47.70
C ARG A 414 23.47 26.07 -47.71
N ALA A 415 22.50 25.89 -46.78
CA ALA A 415 21.38 26.82 -46.66
C ALA A 415 21.86 28.22 -46.24
N ARG A 416 22.91 28.33 -45.39
CA ARG A 416 23.47 29.63 -45.01
C ARG A 416 24.17 30.32 -46.17
N VAL A 417 24.93 29.60 -47.01
CA VAL A 417 25.55 30.14 -48.24
C VAL A 417 24.46 30.65 -49.18
N LYS A 418 23.42 29.84 -49.44
CA LYS A 418 22.26 30.24 -50.27
C LYS A 418 21.56 31.49 -49.74
N ALA A 419 21.38 31.59 -48.40
CA ALA A 419 20.77 32.78 -47.79
C ALA A 419 21.58 34.05 -47.99
N ILE A 420 22.93 33.96 -48.00
CA ILE A 420 23.82 35.10 -48.25
C ILE A 420 23.79 35.50 -49.73
N GLU A 421 23.88 34.52 -50.65
CA GLU A 421 23.89 34.76 -52.09
C GLU A 421 22.56 35.31 -52.60
N GLY A 422 21.43 34.83 -52.05
CA GLY A 422 20.07 35.21 -52.48
C GLY A 422 19.38 36.26 -51.63
N GLY A 423 19.96 36.70 -50.51
CA GLY A 423 19.30 37.61 -49.56
C GLY A 423 18.02 37.03 -48.94
N ASP A 424 17.92 35.68 -48.87
CA ASP A 424 16.72 34.98 -48.53
C ASP A 424 16.67 34.63 -47.01
N ALA A 425 15.73 35.28 -46.30
CA ALA A 425 15.52 35.06 -44.86
C ALA A 425 15.03 33.63 -44.56
N ALA A 426 14.23 33.02 -45.44
CA ALA A 426 13.72 31.65 -45.22
C ALA A 426 14.87 30.63 -45.20
N SER A 427 15.81 30.73 -46.16
CA SER A 427 17.03 29.91 -46.16
C SER A 427 17.93 30.17 -44.95
N ALA A 428 17.92 31.39 -44.39
CA ALA A 428 18.65 31.67 -43.15
C ALA A 428 18.04 30.95 -41.93
N TRP A 429 16.70 30.90 -41.82
CA TRP A 429 16.00 30.16 -40.78
C TRP A 429 16.17 28.64 -40.93
N GLU A 430 16.12 28.12 -42.15
CA GLU A 430 16.41 26.73 -42.44
C GLU A 430 17.84 26.36 -41.99
N ALA A 431 18.82 27.21 -42.32
CA ALA A 431 20.20 27.02 -41.86
C ALA A 431 20.32 27.00 -40.33
N SER A 432 19.64 27.91 -39.65
CA SER A 432 19.61 27.98 -38.18
C SER A 432 19.05 26.69 -37.56
N SER A 433 17.92 26.19 -38.07
CA SER A 433 17.30 24.94 -37.62
C SER A 433 18.19 23.74 -37.87
N ALA A 434 18.80 23.63 -39.03
CA ALA A 434 19.73 22.54 -39.36
C ALA A 434 20.99 22.58 -38.48
N ALA A 435 21.54 23.77 -38.21
CA ALA A 435 22.68 23.95 -37.32
C ALA A 435 22.34 23.53 -35.87
N ALA A 436 21.15 23.89 -35.38
CA ALA A 436 20.67 23.47 -34.07
C ALA A 436 20.56 21.93 -33.98
N GLY A 437 20.00 21.29 -35.01
CA GLY A 437 19.91 19.84 -35.13
C GLY A 437 21.29 19.17 -35.12
N ALA A 438 22.25 19.69 -35.92
CA ALA A 438 23.62 19.18 -35.97
C ALA A 438 24.32 19.25 -34.60
N LEU A 439 24.23 20.37 -33.89
CA LEU A 439 24.83 20.58 -32.58
C LEU A 439 24.25 19.65 -31.51
N MET A 440 22.94 19.52 -31.51
CA MET A 440 22.24 18.60 -30.55
C MET A 440 22.64 17.14 -30.80
N MET A 441 22.62 16.70 -32.07
CA MET A 441 22.98 15.34 -32.44
C MET A 441 24.45 15.03 -32.22
N LEU A 442 25.35 16.00 -32.43
CA LEU A 442 26.78 15.85 -32.21
C LEU A 442 27.08 15.55 -30.72
N THR A 443 26.41 16.24 -29.80
CA THR A 443 26.54 15.98 -28.37
C THR A 443 26.14 14.54 -28.06
N ARG A 444 25.04 14.06 -28.67
CA ARG A 444 24.57 12.68 -28.49
C ARG A 444 25.55 11.66 -29.08
N VAL A 445 26.06 11.88 -30.30
CA VAL A 445 27.08 11.02 -30.94
C VAL A 445 28.31 10.87 -30.04
N GLN A 446 28.80 11.98 -29.47
CA GLN A 446 29.96 11.97 -28.58
C GLN A 446 29.69 11.16 -27.32
N SER A 447 28.49 11.26 -26.75
CA SER A 447 28.08 10.46 -25.57
C SER A 447 28.02 8.97 -25.93
N GLU A 448 27.32 8.61 -27.00
CA GLU A 448 27.15 7.22 -27.43
C GLU A 448 28.51 6.55 -27.74
N ILE A 449 29.43 7.27 -28.40
CA ILE A 449 30.78 6.76 -28.68
C ILE A 449 31.59 6.59 -27.39
N ARG A 450 31.46 7.49 -26.44
CA ARG A 450 32.11 7.36 -25.13
C ARG A 450 31.58 6.15 -24.38
N ASP A 451 30.25 5.98 -24.38
CA ASP A 451 29.56 4.90 -23.66
C ASP A 451 29.97 3.51 -24.18
N ILE A 452 30.16 3.34 -25.50
CA ILE A 452 30.64 2.06 -26.05
C ILE A 452 32.11 1.77 -25.76
N LEU A 453 32.91 2.79 -25.46
CA LEU A 453 34.35 2.64 -25.17
C LEU A 453 34.61 2.37 -23.69
N GLU A 454 33.68 2.69 -22.82
CA GLU A 454 33.76 2.41 -21.38
C GLU A 454 33.11 1.07 -21.04
N PRO A 455 33.68 0.31 -20.08
CA PRO A 455 33.08 -0.92 -19.63
C PRO A 455 31.72 -0.61 -18.93
N PRO A 456 30.70 -1.45 -19.12
CA PRO A 456 29.39 -1.29 -18.48
C PRO A 456 29.50 -1.21 -16.95
N ARG A 457 28.70 -0.30 -16.34
CA ARG A 457 28.59 -0.12 -14.90
C ARG A 457 27.11 -0.26 -14.50
N LEU A 458 26.87 -0.61 -13.26
CA LEU A 458 25.50 -0.49 -12.69
C LEU A 458 25.15 1.00 -12.62
N LYS A 459 23.99 1.34 -13.18
CA LYS A 459 23.39 2.68 -13.09
C LYS A 459 22.53 2.78 -11.85
#